data_5d1ccf8af6ff3a86458be76be7848357
#
_entry.id   5d1ccf8af6ff3a86458be76be7848357
#
_cell.length_a   1.000
_cell.length_b   1.000
_cell.length_c   1.000
_cell.angle_alpha   90.00
_cell.angle_beta   90.00
_cell.angle_gamma   90.00
#
_symmetry.space_group_name_H-M   'P 1'
#
loop_
_entity.id
_entity.type
_entity.pdbx_description
1 polymer ?
#
loop_
_entity_poly.entity_id
_entity_poly.type
_entity_poly.pdbx_seq_one_letter_code
_entity_poly.pdbx_strand_id
1 'polypeptide(L)'
;TVNGADGKGVGYFESDANRFRLTPRHWAYLRASEGCNQRCAFCTIPSIRGKMRSKSLDDVVAEAGALMDDGAFELNIIGQDTTSWGFDIGDERGLPGLLAGLDRVAQERGGGWIRLMYAYPSKFTDAMIDAIATLPSVVKYLDMPLQHASDSMLTLMRRHITSDQTRDLLARLRKKIPNLALRTTFIVGHPGETEKDFEQLLEFVREQRFEMAGCFKYSHEDGTPSGTMNLDPKLRVPPEEAARREEALMLLQQEIAFEHVAAMAKTNRRLEVLVDAPVEARAKKGEHLYTGRAWFQAPQVDSSTIIRSKRELSPGELVMCEAVDSAEYDLVVKPDDETGRSISLPLANARHKH
;
A
#
# COMPACT_ATOMS: atom_id res chain seq x y z
N THR A 1 17.04 -26.42 4.27
CA THR A 1 17.53 -25.04 4.08
C THR A 1 17.02 -24.55 2.74
N VAL A 2 16.19 -23.53 2.73
CA VAL A 2 15.59 -22.94 1.52
C VAL A 2 16.64 -22.15 0.70
N ASN A 3 17.81 -21.90 1.28
CA ASN A 3 18.96 -21.27 0.60
C ASN A 3 19.91 -22.34 0.09
N GLY A 4 20.33 -22.24 -1.18
CA GLY A 4 21.43 -23.04 -1.68
C GLY A 4 22.65 -22.89 -0.76
N ALA A 5 23.51 -23.91 -0.69
CA ALA A 5 24.66 -23.97 0.22
C ALA A 5 25.70 -22.83 0.05
N ASP A 6 25.55 -22.01 -1.01
CA ASP A 6 26.36 -20.85 -1.36
C ASP A 6 25.79 -19.49 -0.92
N GLY A 7 24.66 -19.48 -0.20
CA GLY A 7 23.97 -18.26 0.24
C GLY A 7 23.37 -17.42 -0.88
N LYS A 8 23.32 -17.94 -2.11
CA LYS A 8 22.79 -17.21 -3.27
C LYS A 8 21.26 -17.30 -3.40
N GLY A 9 20.61 -17.94 -2.42
CA GLY A 9 19.17 -18.19 -2.46
C GLY A 9 18.82 -19.36 -3.39
N VAL A 10 17.55 -19.69 -3.49
CA VAL A 10 17.05 -20.61 -4.53
C VAL A 10 17.31 -19.92 -5.87
N GLY A 11 18.29 -20.41 -6.61
CA GLY A 11 18.99 -19.69 -7.68
C GLY A 11 18.18 -19.32 -8.92
N TYR A 12 16.90 -19.62 -8.97
CA TYR A 12 16.05 -19.32 -10.12
C TYR A 12 14.81 -18.55 -9.68
N PHE A 13 14.57 -17.41 -10.32
CA PHE A 13 13.29 -16.69 -10.20
C PHE A 13 12.30 -17.41 -11.10
N GLU A 14 11.49 -18.28 -10.53
CA GLU A 14 10.46 -18.99 -11.31
C GLU A 14 9.47 -17.99 -11.91
N SER A 15 9.19 -18.16 -13.20
CA SER A 15 8.12 -17.42 -13.88
C SER A 15 6.79 -17.66 -13.18
N ASP A 16 6.03 -16.59 -12.95
CA ASP A 16 4.68 -16.69 -12.38
C ASP A 16 3.61 -16.94 -13.47
N ALA A 17 4.00 -17.00 -14.73
CA ALA A 17 3.09 -17.08 -15.89
C ALA A 17 2.13 -18.30 -15.88
N ASN A 18 2.52 -19.39 -15.20
CA ASN A 18 1.73 -20.61 -15.15
C ASN A 18 1.12 -20.87 -13.76
N ARG A 19 1.11 -19.87 -12.87
CA ARG A 19 0.52 -20.03 -11.55
C ARG A 19 -1.00 -20.01 -11.61
N PHE A 20 -1.62 -20.90 -10.86
CA PHE A 20 -3.05 -20.83 -10.62
C PHE A 20 -3.36 -19.60 -9.76
N ARG A 21 -4.17 -18.66 -10.28
CA ARG A 21 -4.55 -17.45 -9.58
C ARG A 21 -5.68 -17.73 -8.60
N LEU A 22 -5.43 -17.48 -7.30
CA LEU A 22 -6.41 -17.66 -6.22
C LEU A 22 -7.20 -16.39 -5.92
N THR A 23 -6.73 -15.23 -6.39
CA THR A 23 -7.46 -13.97 -6.22
C THR A 23 -8.69 -13.91 -7.12
N PRO A 24 -9.71 -13.09 -6.78
CA PRO A 24 -10.78 -12.77 -7.73
C PRO A 24 -10.22 -12.27 -9.07
N ARG A 25 -11.02 -12.43 -10.16
CA ARG A 25 -10.51 -12.11 -11.50
C ARG A 25 -10.18 -10.64 -11.72
N HIS A 26 -10.81 -9.73 -11.01
CA HIS A 26 -10.67 -8.30 -11.20
C HIS A 26 -9.44 -7.67 -10.54
N TRP A 27 -8.65 -8.42 -9.76
CA TRP A 27 -7.37 -7.95 -9.24
C TRP A 27 -6.35 -9.08 -9.07
N ALA A 28 -5.05 -8.74 -9.13
CA ALA A 28 -3.98 -9.71 -8.99
C ALA A 28 -2.77 -9.12 -8.28
N TYR A 29 -1.95 -9.99 -7.69
CA TYR A 29 -0.59 -9.64 -7.27
C TYR A 29 0.37 -9.86 -8.43
N LEU A 30 1.21 -8.84 -8.68
CA LEU A 30 2.29 -8.88 -9.67
C LEU A 30 3.63 -8.80 -8.92
N ARG A 31 4.32 -9.93 -8.82
CA ARG A 31 5.61 -10.00 -8.15
C ARG A 31 6.71 -9.46 -9.07
N ALA A 32 7.24 -8.28 -8.77
CA ALA A 32 8.31 -7.65 -9.55
C ALA A 32 9.70 -8.12 -9.13
N SER A 33 9.89 -8.49 -7.86
CA SER A 33 11.18 -8.94 -7.31
C SER A 33 10.99 -9.92 -6.16
N GLU A 34 12.05 -10.67 -5.84
CA GLU A 34 12.12 -11.61 -4.70
C GLU A 34 13.43 -11.39 -3.94
N GLY A 35 13.39 -11.49 -2.60
CA GLY A 35 14.52 -11.24 -1.72
C GLY A 35 14.73 -9.76 -1.44
N CYS A 36 15.68 -9.43 -0.56
CA CYS A 36 15.91 -8.06 -0.11
C CYS A 36 17.36 -7.82 0.24
N ASN A 37 17.93 -6.68 -0.20
CA ASN A 37 19.29 -6.27 0.11
C ASN A 37 19.37 -5.34 1.34
N GLN A 38 18.22 -4.98 1.93
CA GLN A 38 18.18 -4.19 3.16
C GLN A 38 18.64 -5.06 4.34
N ARG A 39 19.29 -4.42 5.31
CA ARG A 39 19.86 -5.10 6.49
C ARG A 39 19.17 -4.61 7.76
N CYS A 40 17.84 -4.49 7.72
CA CYS A 40 17.06 -4.12 8.90
C CYS A 40 17.36 -5.07 10.05
N ALA A 41 17.64 -4.53 11.26
CA ALA A 41 18.16 -5.31 12.36
C ALA A 41 17.21 -6.39 12.90
N PHE A 42 15.91 -6.24 12.66
CA PHE A 42 14.83 -7.14 13.12
C PHE A 42 14.40 -8.17 12.08
N CYS A 43 14.96 -8.14 10.86
CA CYS A 43 14.37 -8.84 9.70
C CYS A 43 15.20 -10.04 9.27
N THR A 44 14.54 -11.20 9.10
CA THR A 44 15.11 -12.46 8.62
C THR A 44 14.97 -12.67 7.11
N ILE A 45 14.30 -11.80 6.39
CA ILE A 45 14.06 -11.96 4.94
C ILE A 45 15.33 -12.23 4.14
N PRO A 46 16.46 -11.51 4.34
CA PRO A 46 17.67 -11.81 3.59
C PRO A 46 18.21 -13.23 3.80
N SER A 47 17.99 -13.83 4.98
CA SER A 47 18.38 -15.21 5.27
C SER A 47 17.41 -16.25 4.72
N ILE A 48 16.13 -15.92 4.59
CA ILE A 48 15.06 -16.83 4.12
C ILE A 48 14.94 -16.78 2.59
N ARG A 49 14.85 -15.55 2.03
CA ARG A 49 14.57 -15.30 0.61
C ARG A 49 15.84 -15.00 -0.20
N GLY A 50 16.95 -14.76 0.48
CA GLY A 50 18.23 -14.40 -0.16
C GLY A 50 18.29 -12.92 -0.58
N LYS A 51 19.32 -12.62 -1.38
CA LYS A 51 19.48 -11.28 -1.98
C LYS A 51 18.36 -10.99 -2.96
N MET A 52 18.13 -9.70 -3.16
CA MET A 52 17.15 -9.22 -4.14
C MET A 52 17.46 -9.76 -5.54
N ARG A 53 16.42 -10.20 -6.21
CA ARG A 53 16.40 -10.62 -7.62
C ARG A 53 15.18 -9.99 -8.28
N SER A 54 15.42 -9.06 -9.18
CA SER A 54 14.37 -8.43 -9.96
C SER A 54 14.03 -9.25 -11.20
N LYS A 55 12.77 -9.30 -11.61
CA LYS A 55 12.40 -9.69 -12.96
C LYS A 55 12.81 -8.60 -13.95
N SER A 56 13.11 -8.96 -15.18
CA SER A 56 13.31 -7.98 -16.24
C SER A 56 12.03 -7.17 -16.47
N LEU A 57 12.15 -5.96 -17.01
CA LEU A 57 10.99 -5.15 -17.35
C LEU A 57 10.07 -5.88 -18.34
N ASP A 58 10.65 -6.54 -19.33
CA ASP A 58 9.88 -7.25 -20.36
C ASP A 58 9.07 -8.41 -19.77
N ASP A 59 9.64 -9.17 -18.83
CA ASP A 59 8.94 -10.24 -18.13
C ASP A 59 7.78 -9.70 -17.28
N VAL A 60 7.99 -8.60 -16.54
CA VAL A 60 6.96 -8.00 -15.69
C VAL A 60 5.83 -7.42 -16.54
N VAL A 61 6.16 -6.76 -17.64
CA VAL A 61 5.20 -6.18 -18.60
C VAL A 61 4.38 -7.29 -19.29
N ALA A 62 5.03 -8.37 -19.72
CA ALA A 62 4.34 -9.51 -20.31
C ALA A 62 3.39 -10.18 -19.34
N GLU A 63 3.81 -10.39 -18.09
CA GLU A 63 2.98 -10.97 -17.03
C GLU A 63 1.81 -10.05 -16.68
N ALA A 64 2.05 -8.73 -16.56
CA ALA A 64 0.99 -7.75 -16.34
C ALA A 64 -0.06 -7.79 -17.45
N GLY A 65 0.37 -7.84 -18.72
CA GLY A 65 -0.51 -8.00 -19.87
C GLY A 65 -1.38 -9.25 -19.78
N ALA A 66 -0.76 -10.39 -19.49
CA ALA A 66 -1.48 -11.66 -19.35
C ALA A 66 -2.52 -11.65 -18.20
N LEU A 67 -2.18 -11.04 -17.05
CA LEU A 67 -3.09 -10.89 -15.92
C LEU A 67 -4.28 -9.99 -16.27
N MET A 68 -4.05 -8.87 -16.97
CA MET A 68 -5.10 -7.97 -17.39
C MET A 68 -5.98 -8.60 -18.50
N ASP A 69 -5.41 -9.34 -19.43
CA ASP A 69 -6.14 -10.09 -20.46
C ASP A 69 -7.02 -11.19 -19.84
N ASP A 70 -6.60 -11.76 -18.68
CA ASP A 70 -7.43 -12.67 -17.87
C ASP A 70 -8.43 -11.93 -16.94
N GLY A 71 -8.59 -10.62 -17.08
CA GLY A 71 -9.62 -9.80 -16.43
C GLY A 71 -9.20 -9.08 -15.16
N ALA A 72 -7.89 -8.97 -14.84
CA ALA A 72 -7.44 -8.14 -13.74
C ALA A 72 -7.51 -6.66 -14.12
N PHE A 73 -8.35 -5.91 -13.43
CA PHE A 73 -8.38 -4.43 -13.51
C PHE A 73 -7.31 -3.80 -12.61
N GLU A 74 -7.02 -4.42 -11.46
CA GLU A 74 -6.02 -3.93 -10.52
C GLU A 74 -4.84 -4.90 -10.42
N LEU A 75 -3.62 -4.36 -10.56
CA LEU A 75 -2.36 -5.05 -10.31
C LEU A 75 -1.67 -4.46 -9.09
N ASN A 76 -1.45 -5.28 -8.08
CA ASN A 76 -0.73 -4.92 -6.87
C ASN A 76 0.73 -5.36 -7.02
N ILE A 77 1.64 -4.40 -7.22
CA ILE A 77 3.07 -4.67 -7.36
C ILE A 77 3.63 -5.06 -6.00
N ILE A 78 4.19 -6.26 -5.91
CA ILE A 78 4.77 -6.79 -4.68
C ILE A 78 6.24 -7.17 -4.84
N GLY A 79 6.94 -7.11 -3.72
CA GLY A 79 8.32 -7.51 -3.48
C GLY A 79 8.63 -7.28 -2.01
N GLN A 80 9.83 -7.58 -1.54
CA GLN A 80 10.23 -7.24 -0.17
C GLN A 80 10.81 -5.81 -0.07
N ASP A 81 11.18 -5.23 -1.21
CA ASP A 81 11.62 -3.84 -1.38
C ASP A 81 11.41 -3.46 -2.84
N THR A 82 10.25 -2.90 -3.16
CA THR A 82 9.90 -2.51 -4.54
C THR A 82 10.64 -1.28 -5.02
N THR A 83 11.09 -0.42 -4.09
CA THR A 83 11.85 0.80 -4.39
C THR A 83 13.19 0.48 -5.07
N SER A 84 13.80 -0.65 -4.71
CA SER A 84 15.10 -1.07 -5.24
C SER A 84 15.01 -1.91 -6.52
N TRP A 85 13.83 -2.08 -7.10
CA TRP A 85 13.66 -2.87 -8.33
C TRP A 85 14.60 -2.39 -9.45
N GLY A 86 15.24 -3.33 -10.14
CA GLY A 86 16.12 -3.08 -11.27
C GLY A 86 17.58 -2.90 -10.90
N PHE A 87 17.94 -2.47 -9.68
CA PHE A 87 19.34 -2.20 -9.32
C PHE A 87 20.25 -3.44 -9.37
N ASP A 88 19.70 -4.58 -9.03
CA ASP A 88 20.46 -5.86 -9.01
C ASP A 88 20.72 -6.42 -10.41
N ILE A 89 19.94 -6.03 -11.40
CA ILE A 89 20.08 -6.42 -12.81
C ILE A 89 20.64 -5.31 -13.69
N GLY A 90 21.04 -4.17 -13.12
CA GLY A 90 21.61 -3.03 -13.85
C GLY A 90 20.60 -2.27 -14.71
N ASP A 91 19.30 -2.35 -14.39
CA ASP A 91 18.28 -1.58 -15.09
C ASP A 91 18.22 -0.15 -14.53
N GLU A 92 18.85 0.79 -15.22
CA GLU A 92 18.93 2.20 -14.81
C GLU A 92 17.58 2.92 -14.79
N ARG A 93 16.55 2.36 -15.45
CA ARG A 93 15.19 2.92 -15.42
C ARG A 93 14.57 2.81 -14.03
N GLY A 94 14.95 1.78 -13.24
CA GLY A 94 14.51 1.56 -11.88
C GLY A 94 12.98 1.54 -11.73
N LEU A 95 12.49 1.81 -10.53
CA LEU A 95 11.05 1.83 -10.24
C LEU A 95 10.24 2.79 -11.16
N PRO A 96 10.71 4.00 -11.51
CA PRO A 96 9.98 4.85 -12.46
C PRO A 96 9.75 4.18 -13.83
N GLY A 97 10.77 3.48 -14.35
CA GLY A 97 10.65 2.76 -15.62
C GLY A 97 9.71 1.56 -15.53
N LEU A 98 9.72 0.84 -14.39
CA LEU A 98 8.76 -0.22 -14.13
C LEU A 98 7.31 0.30 -14.12
N LEU A 99 7.05 1.38 -13.38
CA LEU A 99 5.72 1.99 -13.31
C LEU A 99 5.26 2.50 -14.68
N ALA A 100 6.14 3.14 -15.47
CA ALA A 100 5.81 3.60 -16.82
C ALA A 100 5.51 2.44 -17.78
N GLY A 101 6.25 1.33 -17.68
CA GLY A 101 5.98 0.13 -18.46
C GLY A 101 4.61 -0.48 -18.14
N LEU A 102 4.26 -0.57 -16.88
CA LEU A 102 2.98 -1.09 -16.41
C LEU A 102 1.82 -0.15 -16.74
N ASP A 103 2.00 1.17 -16.60
CA ASP A 103 1.00 2.15 -17.00
C ASP A 103 0.65 2.02 -18.47
N ARG A 104 1.67 1.89 -19.34
CA ARG A 104 1.46 1.66 -20.78
C ARG A 104 0.62 0.41 -21.02
N VAL A 105 0.93 -0.71 -20.36
CA VAL A 105 0.17 -1.96 -20.50
C VAL A 105 -1.30 -1.76 -20.13
N ALA A 106 -1.56 -1.04 -19.02
CA ALA A 106 -2.91 -0.73 -18.59
C ALA A 106 -3.65 0.19 -19.57
N GLN A 107 -3.00 1.27 -20.05
CA GLN A 107 -3.59 2.20 -21.00
C GLN A 107 -3.95 1.53 -22.36
N GLU A 108 -3.10 0.63 -22.84
CA GLU A 108 -3.35 -0.16 -24.07
C GLU A 108 -4.59 -1.07 -23.94
N ARG A 109 -5.03 -1.37 -22.70
CA ARG A 109 -6.20 -2.20 -22.38
C ARG A 109 -7.42 -1.43 -21.86
N GLY A 110 -7.42 -0.12 -22.06
CA GLY A 110 -8.54 0.74 -21.68
C GLY A 110 -8.51 1.25 -20.25
N GLY A 111 -7.37 1.10 -19.55
CA GLY A 111 -7.15 1.56 -18.19
C GLY A 111 -6.97 0.43 -17.19
N GLY A 112 -6.78 0.81 -15.93
CA GLY A 112 -6.56 -0.13 -14.84
C GLY A 112 -5.88 0.55 -13.66
N TRP A 113 -5.75 -0.16 -12.55
CA TRP A 113 -5.08 0.29 -11.34
C TRP A 113 -3.76 -0.43 -11.13
N ILE A 114 -2.69 0.32 -11.02
CA ILE A 114 -1.35 -0.16 -10.63
C ILE A 114 -1.08 0.36 -9.22
N ARG A 115 -1.03 -0.53 -8.25
CA ARG A 115 -0.80 -0.20 -6.83
C ARG A 115 0.59 -0.61 -6.41
N LEU A 116 1.35 0.34 -5.84
CA LEU A 116 2.69 0.09 -5.34
C LEU A 116 2.65 -0.27 -3.84
N MET A 117 3.15 -1.46 -3.53
CA MET A 117 3.28 -1.97 -2.17
C MET A 117 4.76 -2.07 -1.77
N TYR A 118 5.06 -2.05 -0.47
CA TYR A 118 6.39 -2.31 0.12
C TYR A 118 7.50 -1.35 -0.35
N ALA A 119 7.21 -0.05 -0.38
CA ALA A 119 8.21 0.97 -0.69
C ALA A 119 9.17 1.20 0.49
N TYR A 120 10.47 1.26 0.21
CA TYR A 120 11.49 1.52 1.24
C TYR A 120 11.85 3.01 1.28
N PRO A 121 11.74 3.71 2.43
CA PRO A 121 11.77 5.17 2.46
C PRO A 121 13.13 5.78 2.11
N SER A 122 14.26 5.23 2.58
CA SER A 122 15.57 5.87 2.47
C SER A 122 16.12 5.99 1.05
N LYS A 123 15.50 5.31 0.08
CA LYS A 123 15.91 5.33 -1.34
C LYS A 123 14.87 5.96 -2.26
N PHE A 124 13.85 6.59 -1.70
CA PHE A 124 12.76 7.16 -2.50
C PHE A 124 13.18 8.48 -3.14
N THR A 125 13.18 8.51 -4.48
CA THR A 125 13.66 9.65 -5.27
C THR A 125 12.52 10.53 -5.78
N ASP A 126 12.85 11.78 -6.19
CA ASP A 126 11.87 12.65 -6.84
C ASP A 126 11.30 12.05 -8.13
N ALA A 127 12.11 11.34 -8.91
CA ALA A 127 11.63 10.64 -10.10
C ALA A 127 10.56 9.57 -9.79
N MET A 128 10.67 8.87 -8.64
CA MET A 128 9.64 7.95 -8.18
C MET A 128 8.36 8.68 -7.79
N ILE A 129 8.51 9.82 -7.09
CA ILE A 129 7.36 10.67 -6.73
C ILE A 129 6.65 11.16 -7.98
N ASP A 130 7.41 11.66 -8.97
CA ASP A 130 6.87 12.17 -10.23
C ASP A 130 6.16 11.06 -11.04
N ALA A 131 6.72 9.85 -11.08
CA ALA A 131 6.06 8.71 -11.73
C ALA A 131 4.70 8.38 -11.07
N ILE A 132 4.64 8.32 -9.74
CA ILE A 132 3.37 8.08 -9.04
C ILE A 132 2.38 9.24 -9.25
N ALA A 133 2.87 10.48 -9.29
CA ALA A 133 2.02 11.65 -9.48
C ALA A 133 1.39 11.72 -10.86
N THR A 134 2.15 11.38 -11.92
CA THR A 134 1.80 11.70 -13.31
C THR A 134 1.25 10.53 -14.12
N LEU A 135 1.61 9.29 -13.80
CA LEU A 135 1.12 8.12 -14.51
C LEU A 135 -0.34 7.84 -14.17
N PRO A 136 -1.25 7.83 -15.16
CA PRO A 136 -2.70 7.78 -14.91
C PRO A 136 -3.17 6.46 -14.29
N SER A 137 -2.59 5.32 -14.65
CA SER A 137 -2.97 4.02 -14.08
C SER A 137 -2.38 3.79 -12.69
N VAL A 138 -1.34 4.55 -12.28
CA VAL A 138 -0.74 4.40 -10.95
C VAL A 138 -1.64 5.08 -9.93
N VAL A 139 -2.29 4.28 -9.10
CA VAL A 139 -3.18 4.80 -8.05
C VAL A 139 -2.40 5.61 -7.02
N LYS A 140 -3.03 6.67 -6.52
CA LYS A 140 -2.40 7.59 -5.55
C LYS A 140 -2.44 6.98 -4.14
N TYR A 141 -1.79 5.83 -4.04
CA TYR A 141 -1.64 5.02 -2.84
C TYR A 141 -0.19 4.56 -2.72
N LEU A 142 0.37 4.65 -1.55
CA LEU A 142 1.75 4.21 -1.28
C LEU A 142 1.83 3.50 0.06
N ASP A 143 2.17 2.21 0.03
CA ASP A 143 2.51 1.45 1.23
C ASP A 143 4.01 1.57 1.50
N MET A 144 4.36 2.28 2.57
CA MET A 144 5.74 2.58 2.97
C MET A 144 5.94 2.27 4.46
N PRO A 145 6.38 1.05 4.80
CA PRO A 145 6.65 0.67 6.19
C PRO A 145 7.79 1.49 6.79
N LEU A 146 7.49 2.44 7.66
CA LEU A 146 8.47 3.33 8.32
C LEU A 146 9.13 2.66 9.52
N GLN A 147 8.40 1.79 10.22
CA GLN A 147 8.79 0.99 11.37
C GLN A 147 8.88 1.77 12.68
N HIS A 148 9.46 2.96 12.69
CA HIS A 148 9.54 3.87 13.84
C HIS A 148 9.76 5.32 13.38
N ALA A 149 9.74 6.28 14.34
CA ALA A 149 9.94 7.69 14.05
C ALA A 149 11.03 8.35 14.92
N SER A 150 11.54 7.70 15.96
CA SER A 150 12.65 8.24 16.75
C SER A 150 14.00 7.86 16.11
N ASP A 151 14.96 8.78 16.09
CA ASP A 151 16.28 8.57 15.48
C ASP A 151 17.09 7.45 16.18
N SER A 152 16.94 7.32 17.51
CA SER A 152 17.54 6.23 18.27
C SER A 152 17.05 4.87 17.75
N MET A 153 15.72 4.72 17.58
CA MET A 153 15.12 3.49 17.11
C MET A 153 15.40 3.22 15.64
N LEU A 154 15.31 4.24 14.77
CA LEU A 154 15.65 4.11 13.35
C LEU A 154 17.09 3.64 13.17
N THR A 155 18.02 4.13 14.00
CA THR A 155 19.42 3.70 14.02
C THR A 155 19.55 2.24 14.49
N LEU A 156 18.94 1.86 15.62
CA LEU A 156 18.95 0.49 16.15
C LEU A 156 18.33 -0.50 15.15
N MET A 157 17.24 -0.11 14.49
CA MET A 157 16.56 -0.89 13.47
C MET A 157 17.30 -0.91 12.12
N ARG A 158 18.37 -0.12 11.94
CA ARG A 158 19.14 0.03 10.68
C ARG A 158 18.28 0.47 9.50
N ARG A 159 17.45 1.51 9.72
CA ARG A 159 16.55 2.00 8.66
C ARG A 159 17.20 2.97 7.68
N HIS A 160 18.42 3.46 7.98
CA HIS A 160 19.21 4.37 7.13
C HIS A 160 18.46 5.64 6.70
N ILE A 161 17.61 6.13 7.56
CA ILE A 161 16.86 7.38 7.40
C ILE A 161 16.64 7.99 8.79
N THR A 162 16.63 9.31 8.89
CA THR A 162 16.31 10.02 10.13
C THR A 162 14.84 10.42 10.18
N SER A 163 14.38 10.82 11.37
CA SER A 163 13.04 11.36 11.60
C SER A 163 12.75 12.57 10.70
N ASP A 164 13.70 13.52 10.61
CA ASP A 164 13.56 14.72 9.79
C ASP A 164 13.54 14.39 8.29
N GLN A 165 14.40 13.50 7.84
CA GLN A 165 14.39 13.02 6.44
C GLN A 165 13.08 12.32 6.09
N THR A 166 12.49 11.57 7.03
CA THR A 166 11.19 10.94 6.85
C THR A 166 10.08 11.98 6.72
N ARG A 167 10.06 13.01 7.59
CA ARG A 167 9.11 14.13 7.50
C ARG A 167 9.23 14.89 6.18
N ASP A 168 10.46 15.20 5.74
CA ASP A 168 10.70 15.83 4.45
C ASP A 168 10.17 14.99 3.29
N LEU A 169 10.44 13.68 3.27
CA LEU A 169 9.93 12.77 2.25
C LEU A 169 8.40 12.77 2.22
N LEU A 170 7.74 12.64 3.37
CA LEU A 170 6.27 12.62 3.45
C LEU A 170 5.67 13.96 3.01
N ALA A 171 6.30 15.07 3.37
CA ALA A 171 5.87 16.41 2.93
C ALA A 171 5.99 16.58 1.40
N ARG A 172 7.09 16.13 0.79
CA ARG A 172 7.29 16.13 -0.67
C ARG A 172 6.26 15.25 -1.39
N LEU A 173 6.00 14.04 -0.87
CA LEU A 173 4.99 13.13 -1.39
C LEU A 173 3.61 13.78 -1.40
N ARG A 174 3.15 14.32 -0.28
CA ARG A 174 1.83 14.97 -0.18
C ARG A 174 1.71 16.23 -1.03
N LYS A 175 2.80 17.01 -1.15
CA LYS A 175 2.83 18.20 -1.98
C LYS A 175 2.72 17.88 -3.48
N LYS A 176 3.39 16.83 -3.94
CA LYS A 176 3.46 16.46 -5.37
C LYS A 176 2.32 15.55 -5.82
N ILE A 177 1.76 14.74 -4.92
CA ILE A 177 0.72 13.77 -5.26
C ILE A 177 -0.60 14.16 -4.57
N PRO A 178 -1.49 14.87 -5.28
CA PRO A 178 -2.81 15.20 -4.72
C PRO A 178 -3.60 13.93 -4.37
N ASN A 179 -4.27 13.96 -3.23
CA ASN A 179 -5.09 12.84 -2.72
C ASN A 179 -4.29 11.54 -2.46
N LEU A 180 -3.01 11.65 -2.17
CA LEU A 180 -2.20 10.51 -1.81
C LEU A 180 -2.73 9.86 -0.53
N ALA A 181 -2.99 8.57 -0.58
CA ALA A 181 -3.20 7.74 0.58
C ALA A 181 -1.86 7.10 0.99
N LEU A 182 -1.42 7.38 2.20
CA LEU A 182 -0.21 6.79 2.78
C LEU A 182 -0.59 5.68 3.75
N ARG A 183 -0.12 4.48 3.45
CA ARG A 183 -0.14 3.35 4.35
C ARG A 183 1.24 3.14 4.94
N THR A 184 1.32 2.88 6.23
CA THR A 184 2.57 2.58 6.92
C THR A 184 2.42 1.44 7.92
N THR A 185 3.55 1.01 8.46
CA THR A 185 3.60 0.00 9.52
C THR A 185 4.66 0.42 10.52
N PHE A 186 4.34 0.23 11.81
CA PHE A 186 5.24 0.48 12.93
C PHE A 186 5.50 -0.79 13.73
N ILE A 187 6.66 -0.82 14.40
CA ILE A 187 7.03 -1.86 15.36
C ILE A 187 7.27 -1.20 16.71
N VAL A 188 6.55 -1.65 17.73
CA VAL A 188 6.72 -1.23 19.13
C VAL A 188 7.28 -2.38 19.96
N GLY A 189 7.87 -2.07 21.11
CA GLY A 189 8.48 -3.08 21.96
C GLY A 189 9.81 -3.64 21.42
N HIS A 190 10.43 -2.96 20.45
CA HIS A 190 11.75 -3.34 19.97
C HIS A 190 12.79 -3.22 21.09
N PRO A 191 13.78 -4.13 21.21
CA PRO A 191 14.82 -4.03 22.22
C PRO A 191 15.52 -2.66 22.18
N GLY A 192 15.57 -2.01 23.34
CA GLY A 192 16.15 -0.67 23.50
C GLY A 192 15.17 0.48 23.30
N GLU A 193 13.89 0.22 22.97
CA GLU A 193 12.87 1.26 22.86
C GLU A 193 12.49 1.80 24.24
N THR A 194 12.73 3.09 24.45
CA THR A 194 12.37 3.81 25.67
C THR A 194 10.97 4.40 25.59
N GLU A 195 10.42 4.85 26.73
CA GLU A 195 9.14 5.58 26.73
C GLU A 195 9.22 6.86 25.89
N LYS A 196 10.34 7.57 25.97
CA LYS A 196 10.58 8.76 25.16
C LYS A 196 10.54 8.47 23.64
N ASP A 197 11.08 7.33 23.21
CA ASP A 197 11.03 6.91 21.79
C ASP A 197 9.59 6.65 21.37
N PHE A 198 8.81 6.00 22.23
CA PHE A 198 7.41 5.73 21.98
C PHE A 198 6.55 7.01 21.94
N GLU A 199 6.77 7.95 22.85
CA GLU A 199 6.11 9.26 22.84
C GLU A 199 6.39 10.02 21.52
N GLN A 200 7.63 9.99 21.03
CA GLN A 200 8.00 10.57 19.74
C GLN A 200 7.27 9.89 18.57
N LEU A 201 7.08 8.57 18.65
CA LEU A 201 6.32 7.84 17.65
C LEU A 201 4.85 8.25 17.64
N LEU A 202 4.21 8.35 18.81
CA LEU A 202 2.82 8.81 18.90
C LEU A 202 2.65 10.24 18.36
N GLU A 203 3.57 11.15 18.70
CA GLU A 203 3.54 12.50 18.20
C GLU A 203 3.68 12.55 16.67
N PHE A 204 4.60 11.75 16.12
CA PHE A 204 4.77 11.62 14.69
C PHE A 204 3.49 11.10 13.98
N VAL A 205 2.80 10.12 14.57
CA VAL A 205 1.53 9.61 14.02
C VAL A 205 0.44 10.70 14.05
N ARG A 206 0.35 11.48 15.15
CA ARG A 206 -0.58 12.64 15.25
C ARG A 206 -0.30 13.69 14.19
N GLU A 207 0.99 14.01 13.99
CA GLU A 207 1.45 15.00 13.01
C GLU A 207 1.17 14.53 11.58
N GLN A 208 1.55 13.28 11.26
CA GLN A 208 1.50 12.78 9.90
C GLN A 208 0.11 12.32 9.46
N ARG A 209 -0.77 11.93 10.38
CA ARG A 209 -2.16 11.55 10.10
C ARG A 209 -2.27 10.60 8.90
N PHE A 210 -1.65 9.44 9.01
CA PHE A 210 -1.70 8.41 7.96
C PHE A 210 -3.14 7.97 7.71
N GLU A 211 -3.50 7.78 6.45
CA GLU A 211 -4.79 7.22 6.05
C GLU A 211 -4.96 5.81 6.61
N MET A 212 -3.86 5.04 6.61
CA MET A 212 -3.80 3.69 7.20
C MET A 212 -2.45 3.45 7.87
N ALA A 213 -2.47 2.89 9.06
CA ALA A 213 -1.27 2.40 9.71
C ALA A 213 -1.55 1.11 10.48
N GLY A 214 -0.63 0.17 10.38
CA GLY A 214 -0.58 -1.02 11.22
C GLY A 214 0.51 -0.89 12.28
N CYS A 215 0.31 -1.53 13.42
CA CYS A 215 1.30 -1.65 14.47
C CYS A 215 1.51 -3.11 14.84
N PHE A 216 2.77 -3.52 14.98
CA PHE A 216 3.13 -4.85 15.44
C PHE A 216 4.02 -4.75 16.68
N LYS A 217 3.83 -5.66 17.60
CA LYS A 217 4.83 -5.89 18.66
C LYS A 217 6.06 -6.53 18.05
N TYR A 218 7.23 -6.12 18.52
CA TYR A 218 8.47 -6.78 18.13
C TYR A 218 8.40 -8.28 18.43
N SER A 219 8.70 -9.11 17.44
CA SER A 219 8.86 -10.55 17.59
C SER A 219 10.35 -10.91 17.57
N HIS A 220 10.77 -11.75 18.51
CA HIS A 220 12.14 -12.22 18.55
C HIS A 220 12.44 -13.15 17.37
N GLU A 221 13.49 -12.81 16.65
CA GLU A 221 13.97 -13.60 15.50
C GLU A 221 15.44 -13.96 15.73
N ASP A 222 15.71 -15.27 15.88
CA ASP A 222 17.06 -15.81 16.05
C ASP A 222 17.96 -15.43 14.87
N GLY A 223 19.23 -15.14 15.17
CA GLY A 223 20.25 -14.80 14.17
C GLY A 223 20.15 -13.37 13.64
N THR A 224 19.18 -12.56 14.11
CA THR A 224 19.10 -11.12 13.80
C THR A 224 19.84 -10.29 14.86
N PRO A 225 20.35 -9.08 14.50
CA PRO A 225 20.91 -8.16 15.48
C PRO A 225 19.92 -7.81 16.61
N SER A 226 18.66 -7.56 16.27
CA SER A 226 17.62 -7.28 17.27
C SER A 226 17.31 -8.48 18.15
N GLY A 227 17.36 -9.71 17.58
CA GLY A 227 17.24 -10.94 18.38
C GLY A 227 18.36 -11.04 19.42
N THR A 228 19.61 -10.76 19.04
CA THR A 228 20.73 -10.71 19.98
C THR A 228 20.52 -9.66 21.07
N MET A 229 20.07 -8.44 20.71
CA MET A 229 19.75 -7.39 21.69
C MET A 229 18.65 -7.81 22.66
N ASN A 230 17.66 -8.56 22.18
CA ASN A 230 16.51 -9.01 23.00
C ASN A 230 16.90 -10.04 24.08
N LEU A 231 18.08 -10.63 23.98
CA LEU A 231 18.61 -11.53 25.03
C LEU A 231 19.15 -10.75 26.24
N ASP A 232 19.47 -9.46 26.08
CA ASP A 232 19.86 -8.59 27.19
C ASP A 232 18.61 -8.11 27.97
N PRO A 233 18.45 -8.50 29.26
CA PRO A 233 17.32 -8.06 30.05
C PRO A 233 17.19 -6.54 30.21
N LYS A 234 18.28 -5.79 30.03
CA LYS A 234 18.28 -4.32 30.14
C LYS A 234 17.70 -3.64 28.90
N LEU A 235 17.73 -4.32 27.76
CA LEU A 235 17.22 -3.79 26.50
C LEU A 235 15.83 -4.34 26.16
N ARG A 236 15.47 -5.48 26.74
CA ARG A 236 14.18 -6.12 26.48
C ARG A 236 13.03 -5.27 26.98
N VAL A 237 12.09 -4.97 26.10
CA VAL A 237 10.82 -4.37 26.50
C VAL A 237 9.88 -5.48 27.01
N PRO A 238 9.27 -5.34 28.19
CA PRO A 238 8.31 -6.32 28.71
C PRO A 238 7.12 -6.51 27.76
N PRO A 239 6.59 -7.75 27.61
CA PRO A 239 5.45 -8.01 26.71
C PRO A 239 4.21 -7.18 27.00
N GLU A 240 3.91 -6.92 28.27
CA GLU A 240 2.80 -6.08 28.72
C GLU A 240 2.99 -4.62 28.30
N GLU A 241 4.23 -4.13 28.31
CA GLU A 241 4.56 -2.78 27.86
C GLU A 241 4.45 -2.67 26.34
N ALA A 242 4.94 -3.67 25.59
CA ALA A 242 4.77 -3.73 24.15
C ALA A 242 3.28 -3.78 23.76
N ALA A 243 2.45 -4.51 24.52
CA ALA A 243 1.00 -4.56 24.28
C ALA A 243 0.33 -3.19 24.55
N ARG A 244 0.71 -2.51 25.65
CA ARG A 244 0.23 -1.16 25.97
C ARG A 244 0.56 -0.17 24.86
N ARG A 245 1.78 -0.22 24.32
CA ARG A 245 2.23 0.65 23.21
C ARG A 245 1.50 0.37 21.92
N GLU A 246 1.31 -0.90 21.58
CA GLU A 246 0.52 -1.30 20.41
C GLU A 246 -0.92 -0.77 20.52
N GLU A 247 -1.59 -1.00 21.64
CA GLU A 247 -2.96 -0.54 21.89
C GLU A 247 -3.06 1.00 21.77
N ALA A 248 -2.16 1.74 22.44
CA ALA A 248 -2.18 3.19 22.43
C ALA A 248 -1.97 3.76 21.01
N LEU A 249 -1.07 3.18 20.23
CA LEU A 249 -0.85 3.60 18.84
C LEU A 249 -2.05 3.27 17.97
N MET A 250 -2.62 2.07 18.12
CA MET A 250 -3.77 1.65 17.30
C MET A 250 -5.03 2.42 17.64
N LEU A 251 -5.28 2.81 18.88
CA LEU A 251 -6.39 3.70 19.26
C LEU A 251 -6.22 5.09 18.62
N LEU A 252 -5.02 5.66 18.69
CA LEU A 252 -4.73 6.94 18.00
C LEU A 252 -4.96 6.84 16.49
N GLN A 253 -4.47 5.78 15.86
CA GLN A 253 -4.66 5.57 14.42
C GLN A 253 -6.13 5.34 14.05
N GLN A 254 -6.89 4.68 14.91
CA GLN A 254 -8.34 4.49 14.72
C GLN A 254 -9.07 5.84 14.65
N GLU A 255 -8.80 6.75 15.58
CA GLU A 255 -9.38 8.11 15.56
C GLU A 255 -9.07 8.82 14.23
N ILE A 256 -7.80 8.76 13.79
CA ILE A 256 -7.37 9.38 12.54
C ILE A 256 -8.08 8.77 11.33
N ALA A 257 -8.17 7.43 11.27
CA ALA A 257 -8.83 6.73 10.16
C ALA A 257 -10.33 7.06 10.09
N PHE A 258 -11.02 7.09 11.23
CA PHE A 258 -12.44 7.47 11.29
C PHE A 258 -12.67 8.90 10.82
N GLU A 259 -11.81 9.84 11.21
CA GLU A 259 -11.89 11.22 10.74
C GLU A 259 -11.69 11.34 9.22
N HIS A 260 -10.79 10.55 8.62
CA HIS A 260 -10.57 10.53 7.16
C HIS A 260 -11.84 10.09 6.40
N VAL A 261 -12.45 8.97 6.77
CA VAL A 261 -13.66 8.49 6.07
C VAL A 261 -14.88 9.37 6.35
N ALA A 262 -15.02 9.88 7.58
CA ALA A 262 -16.07 10.82 7.94
C ALA A 262 -15.96 12.16 7.16
N ALA A 263 -14.74 12.65 6.92
CA ALA A 263 -14.52 13.85 6.12
C ALA A 263 -14.92 13.64 4.65
N MET A 264 -14.66 12.45 4.07
CA MET A 264 -15.12 12.10 2.72
C MET A 264 -16.65 12.07 2.64
N ALA A 265 -17.31 11.45 3.62
CA ALA A 265 -18.77 11.40 3.69
C ALA A 265 -19.38 12.81 3.86
N LYS A 266 -18.84 13.63 4.77
CA LYS A 266 -19.32 15.00 5.02
C LYS A 266 -19.20 15.92 3.81
N THR A 267 -18.19 15.70 2.96
CA THR A 267 -17.98 16.50 1.73
C THR A 267 -18.66 15.89 0.52
N ASN A 268 -19.40 14.80 0.67
CA ASN A 268 -20.00 14.04 -0.42
C ASN A 268 -18.99 13.76 -1.54
N ARG A 269 -17.81 13.30 -1.16
CA ARG A 269 -16.71 13.11 -2.09
C ARG A 269 -17.09 12.12 -3.18
N ARG A 270 -16.83 12.53 -4.43
CA ARG A 270 -16.98 11.64 -5.59
C ARG A 270 -15.70 10.83 -5.79
N LEU A 271 -15.86 9.55 -6.05
CA LEU A 271 -14.74 8.62 -6.23
C LEU A 271 -15.15 7.41 -7.05
N GLU A 272 -14.19 6.87 -7.77
CA GLU A 272 -14.32 5.56 -8.42
C GLU A 272 -14.17 4.45 -7.39
N VAL A 273 -15.07 3.48 -7.46
CA VAL A 273 -15.06 2.29 -6.59
C VAL A 273 -15.08 1.04 -7.46
N LEU A 274 -14.09 0.18 -7.29
CA LEU A 274 -14.03 -1.15 -7.89
C LEU A 274 -14.86 -2.10 -7.04
N VAL A 275 -15.89 -2.70 -7.63
CA VAL A 275 -16.79 -3.65 -6.96
C VAL A 275 -16.05 -4.95 -6.71
N ASP A 276 -16.00 -5.42 -5.45
CA ASP A 276 -15.36 -6.70 -5.10
C ASP A 276 -16.35 -7.86 -5.01
N ALA A 277 -17.41 -7.71 -4.24
CA ALA A 277 -18.38 -8.80 -4.03
C ALA A 277 -19.75 -8.31 -3.54
N PRO A 278 -20.85 -9.04 -3.81
CA PRO A 278 -22.11 -8.81 -3.14
C PRO A 278 -22.01 -9.14 -1.63
N VAL A 279 -22.80 -8.41 -0.83
CA VAL A 279 -22.90 -8.63 0.62
C VAL A 279 -24.24 -9.28 0.93
N GLU A 280 -24.21 -10.45 1.58
CA GLU A 280 -25.40 -11.21 2.02
C GLU A 280 -26.01 -10.59 3.30
N ALA A 281 -26.26 -9.28 3.32
CA ALA A 281 -26.93 -8.62 4.42
C ALA A 281 -28.28 -8.06 3.97
N ARG A 282 -29.21 -7.84 4.94
CA ARG A 282 -30.50 -7.19 4.62
C ARG A 282 -30.28 -5.76 4.22
N ALA A 283 -30.31 -5.52 2.91
CA ALA A 283 -30.42 -4.18 2.36
C ALA A 283 -31.83 -3.60 2.61
N LYS A 284 -31.98 -2.28 2.48
CA LYS A 284 -33.30 -1.66 2.41
C LYS A 284 -34.05 -2.21 1.19
N LYS A 285 -35.39 -2.29 1.27
CA LYS A 285 -36.21 -2.79 0.15
C LYS A 285 -35.88 -2.05 -1.16
N GLY A 286 -35.42 -2.81 -2.17
CA GLY A 286 -35.03 -2.27 -3.48
C GLY A 286 -33.59 -1.75 -3.54
N GLU A 287 -32.74 -2.03 -2.56
CA GLU A 287 -31.30 -1.79 -2.62
C GLU A 287 -30.52 -3.10 -2.57
N HIS A 288 -29.36 -3.13 -3.22
CA HIS A 288 -28.33 -4.16 -3.15
C HIS A 288 -27.11 -3.61 -2.41
N LEU A 289 -26.41 -4.47 -1.70
CA LEU A 289 -25.18 -4.12 -1.00
C LEU A 289 -23.99 -4.85 -1.61
N TYR A 290 -22.89 -4.12 -1.77
CA TYR A 290 -21.62 -4.69 -2.24
C TYR A 290 -20.49 -4.19 -1.37
N THR A 291 -19.43 -4.99 -1.26
CA THR A 291 -18.11 -4.49 -0.90
C THR A 291 -17.38 -4.04 -2.16
N GLY A 292 -16.55 -3.04 -2.01
CA GLY A 292 -15.67 -2.56 -3.06
C GLY A 292 -14.49 -1.81 -2.48
N ARG A 293 -13.63 -1.29 -3.33
CA ARG A 293 -12.45 -0.53 -2.93
C ARG A 293 -12.28 0.70 -3.81
N ALA A 294 -11.87 1.80 -3.17
CA ALA A 294 -11.39 2.98 -3.85
C ALA A 294 -9.85 2.95 -3.97
N TRP A 295 -9.29 3.97 -4.61
CA TRP A 295 -7.85 4.05 -4.82
C TRP A 295 -7.02 3.97 -3.54
N PHE A 296 -7.58 4.39 -2.40
CA PHE A 296 -6.90 4.43 -1.10
C PHE A 296 -6.98 3.11 -0.31
N GLN A 297 -7.56 2.05 -0.87
CA GLN A 297 -7.77 0.77 -0.19
C GLN A 297 -7.12 -0.37 -0.99
N ALA A 298 -6.11 -1.01 -0.43
CA ALA A 298 -5.50 -2.21 -0.99
C ALA A 298 -6.30 -3.47 -0.64
N PRO A 299 -6.39 -4.45 -1.54
CA PRO A 299 -7.15 -5.68 -1.28
C PRO A 299 -6.55 -6.47 -0.11
N GLN A 300 -7.42 -7.02 0.74
CA GLN A 300 -7.10 -7.92 1.87
C GLN A 300 -6.33 -7.30 3.05
N VAL A 301 -5.86 -6.06 2.96
CA VAL A 301 -5.06 -5.42 4.02
C VAL A 301 -5.67 -4.16 4.59
N ASP A 302 -6.52 -3.47 3.82
CA ASP A 302 -7.17 -2.24 4.26
C ASP A 302 -8.68 -2.45 4.48
N SER A 303 -9.37 -1.41 4.96
CA SER A 303 -10.83 -1.38 5.09
C SER A 303 -11.52 -1.47 3.72
N SER A 304 -12.82 -1.67 3.74
CA SER A 304 -13.65 -1.76 2.53
C SER A 304 -14.49 -0.49 2.33
N THR A 305 -14.98 -0.33 1.11
CA THR A 305 -16.05 0.62 0.79
C THR A 305 -17.35 -0.17 0.62
N ILE A 306 -18.41 0.24 1.32
CA ILE A 306 -19.74 -0.36 1.21
C ILE A 306 -20.53 0.40 0.15
N ILE A 307 -20.92 -0.27 -0.91
CA ILE A 307 -21.71 0.30 -2.00
C ILE A 307 -23.18 -0.06 -1.80
N ARG A 308 -24.03 0.96 -1.74
CA ARG A 308 -25.50 0.82 -1.71
C ARG A 308 -26.04 1.20 -3.08
N SER A 309 -26.56 0.25 -3.83
CA SER A 309 -27.07 0.47 -5.20
C SER A 309 -28.49 -0.01 -5.37
N LYS A 310 -29.27 0.66 -6.20
CA LYS A 310 -30.61 0.23 -6.63
C LYS A 310 -30.53 -0.73 -7.81
N ARG A 311 -29.43 -0.73 -8.56
CA ARG A 311 -29.16 -1.66 -9.66
C ARG A 311 -28.22 -2.77 -9.22
N GLU A 312 -28.23 -3.87 -9.91
CA GLU A 312 -27.25 -4.92 -9.75
C GLU A 312 -25.90 -4.46 -10.30
N LEU A 313 -24.83 -4.76 -9.54
CA LEU A 313 -23.45 -4.52 -9.91
C LEU A 313 -22.70 -5.85 -10.01
N SER A 314 -21.68 -5.89 -10.86
CA SER A 314 -20.86 -7.08 -11.04
C SER A 314 -19.49 -6.89 -10.40
N PRO A 315 -18.90 -7.94 -9.78
CA PRO A 315 -17.50 -7.91 -9.35
C PRO A 315 -16.56 -7.53 -10.50
N GLY A 316 -15.68 -6.57 -10.24
CA GLY A 316 -14.78 -6.00 -11.25
C GLY A 316 -15.35 -4.79 -12.00
N GLU A 317 -16.62 -4.42 -11.78
CA GLU A 317 -17.18 -3.19 -12.31
C GLU A 317 -16.59 -1.96 -11.59
N LEU A 318 -16.11 -0.97 -12.35
CA LEU A 318 -15.68 0.31 -11.81
C LEU A 318 -16.84 1.29 -11.86
N VAL A 319 -17.28 1.77 -10.70
CA VAL A 319 -18.47 2.62 -10.55
C VAL A 319 -18.08 3.96 -9.96
N MET A 320 -18.50 5.04 -10.64
CA MET A 320 -18.39 6.37 -10.05
C MET A 320 -19.46 6.52 -8.97
N CYS A 321 -19.03 6.81 -7.75
CA CYS A 321 -19.87 6.89 -6.56
C CYS A 321 -19.70 8.22 -5.83
N GLU A 322 -20.71 8.57 -5.02
CA GLU A 322 -20.66 9.65 -4.03
C GLU A 322 -20.61 9.05 -2.62
N ALA A 323 -19.69 9.52 -1.78
CA ALA A 323 -19.63 9.17 -0.37
C ALA A 323 -20.87 9.77 0.35
N VAL A 324 -21.64 8.94 1.02
CA VAL A 324 -22.91 9.33 1.65
C VAL A 324 -22.93 9.13 3.16
N ASP A 325 -22.06 8.25 3.67
CA ASP A 325 -21.95 7.92 5.09
C ASP A 325 -20.58 7.28 5.39
N SER A 326 -20.28 7.06 6.64
CA SER A 326 -19.13 6.30 7.12
C SER A 326 -19.52 5.42 8.30
N ALA A 327 -18.97 4.23 8.38
CA ALA A 327 -19.18 3.29 9.47
C ALA A 327 -17.82 2.80 9.97
N GLU A 328 -17.32 3.40 11.03
CA GLU A 328 -15.98 3.10 11.57
C GLU A 328 -14.90 3.31 10.51
N TYR A 329 -14.24 2.24 10.08
CA TYR A 329 -13.22 2.27 9.03
C TYR A 329 -13.78 2.28 7.60
N ASP A 330 -15.06 1.90 7.42
CA ASP A 330 -15.64 1.70 6.12
C ASP A 330 -16.33 2.96 5.60
N LEU A 331 -16.07 3.29 4.34
CA LEU A 331 -16.79 4.33 3.62
C LEU A 331 -18.08 3.76 3.03
N VAL A 332 -19.20 4.47 3.17
CA VAL A 332 -20.47 4.11 2.54
C VAL A 332 -20.73 5.02 1.36
N VAL A 333 -20.95 4.43 0.19
CA VAL A 333 -21.14 5.18 -1.06
C VAL A 333 -22.41 4.75 -1.79
N LYS A 334 -22.85 5.60 -2.73
CA LYS A 334 -23.89 5.30 -3.72
C LYS A 334 -23.40 5.66 -5.11
N PRO A 335 -23.81 4.91 -6.16
CA PRO A 335 -23.59 5.35 -7.53
C PRO A 335 -24.09 6.77 -7.77
N ASP A 336 -23.34 7.56 -8.51
CA ASP A 336 -23.64 8.98 -8.75
C ASP A 336 -25.03 9.21 -9.36
N ASP A 337 -25.43 8.37 -10.30
CA ASP A 337 -26.72 8.38 -10.98
C ASP A 337 -27.92 8.10 -10.03
N GLU A 338 -27.64 7.56 -8.85
CA GLU A 338 -28.63 7.25 -7.82
C GLU A 338 -28.76 8.31 -6.71
N THR A 339 -27.87 9.31 -6.66
CA THR A 339 -27.86 10.32 -5.60
C THR A 339 -28.88 11.46 -5.81
N GLY A 340 -29.49 11.53 -7.00
CA GLY A 340 -30.52 12.54 -7.35
C GLY A 340 -29.94 13.95 -7.54
N ARG A 341 -28.61 14.10 -7.55
CA ARG A 341 -27.96 15.37 -7.85
C ARG A 341 -27.62 15.43 -9.34
N SER A 342 -28.41 16.16 -10.14
CA SER A 342 -28.08 16.39 -11.54
C SER A 342 -26.79 17.21 -11.66
N ILE A 343 -25.76 16.64 -12.28
CA ILE A 343 -24.54 17.37 -12.63
C ILE A 343 -24.73 17.91 -14.04
N SER A 344 -24.80 19.23 -14.18
CA SER A 344 -24.56 19.88 -15.47
C SER A 344 -23.06 19.73 -15.78
N LEU A 345 -22.70 18.75 -16.61
CA LEU A 345 -21.38 18.72 -17.24
C LEU A 345 -21.27 19.99 -18.09
N PRO A 346 -20.21 20.80 -17.98
CA PRO A 346 -19.94 21.84 -18.95
C PRO A 346 -19.77 21.17 -20.30
N LEU A 347 -20.72 21.42 -21.23
CA LEU A 347 -20.60 20.99 -22.60
C LEU A 347 -19.28 21.53 -23.14
N ALA A 348 -18.33 20.63 -23.42
CA ALA A 348 -17.15 20.96 -24.17
C ALA A 348 -17.64 21.52 -25.53
N ASN A 349 -17.44 22.83 -25.73
CA ASN A 349 -17.74 23.49 -26.98
C ASN A 349 -16.92 22.84 -28.10
N ALA A 350 -17.50 21.88 -28.79
CA ALA A 350 -17.04 21.41 -30.07
C ALA A 350 -17.23 22.54 -31.10
N ARG A 351 -16.26 23.44 -31.17
CA ARG A 351 -16.16 24.33 -32.31
C ARG A 351 -15.59 23.54 -33.50
N HIS A 352 -16.47 22.89 -34.25
CA HIS A 352 -16.18 22.66 -35.66
C HIS A 352 -16.07 24.02 -36.35
N LYS A 353 -14.89 24.38 -36.80
CA LYS A 353 -14.70 25.35 -37.88
C LYS A 353 -14.45 24.59 -39.16
N HIS A 354 -15.26 24.91 -40.15
CA HIS A 354 -15.14 24.56 -41.57
C HIS A 354 -13.77 24.87 -42.16
#